data_7bbab83608c5708ba99480ee48a6fe0a
#
_entry.id   7bbab83608c5708ba99480ee48a6fe0a
#
_cell.length_a   1.000
_cell.length_b   1.000
_cell.length_c   1.000
_cell.angle_alpha   90.00
_cell.angle_beta   90.00
_cell.angle_gamma   90.00
#
_symmetry.space_group_name_H-M   'P 1'
#
loop_
_entity.id
_entity.type
_entity.pdbx_description
1 polymer ?
#
loop_
_entity_poly.entity_id
_entity_poly.type
_entity_poly.pdbx_seq_one_letter_code
_entity_poly.pdbx_strand_id
1 'polypeptide(L)'
;MRGLPRFWLLATVALILSGCGMRGQQQPAPPSEPVPTVPSVPAVPAQPGPIEHQEPTTPEPKVRQYDWSGAMQPMVGKMLQAGGVNPASVLLVDSVNNRTNGSLQTAPATEALRNALANNNTFTLVSAQQLSMAKQQLGLSPQDSLGTRSKAIGIARNVGAHYVLYTNAGGNVNSPTLQMQLMLVQTGEIIWSGKGAVSQSQ
;
A
#
# COMPACT_ATOMS: atom_id res chain seq x y z
N MET A 1 47.01 -0.99 -36.73
CA MET A 1 47.91 -1.61 -35.75
C MET A 1 47.07 -2.04 -34.57
N ARG A 2 46.71 -3.33 -34.55
CA ARG A 2 47.17 -4.37 -33.64
C ARG A 2 46.82 -4.00 -32.18
N GLY A 3 46.10 -4.76 -31.40
CA GLY A 3 45.83 -6.18 -31.39
C GLY A 3 44.73 -6.56 -30.42
N LEU A 4 44.12 -7.65 -30.76
CA LEU A 4 43.31 -8.59 -30.00
C LEU A 4 44.12 -9.33 -28.93
N PRO A 5 43.58 -10.32 -28.28
CA PRO A 5 42.56 -10.59 -27.26
C PRO A 5 43.15 -11.40 -26.08
N ARG A 6 42.39 -11.78 -25.10
CA ARG A 6 42.58 -13.01 -24.25
C ARG A 6 41.39 -13.12 -23.33
N PHE A 7 40.42 -14.01 -23.58
CA PHE A 7 40.40 -15.48 -23.31
C PHE A 7 40.90 -15.86 -21.93
N TRP A 8 40.08 -16.63 -21.29
CA TRP A 8 40.25 -17.59 -20.18
C TRP A 8 39.47 -17.17 -18.92
N LEU A 9 38.68 -17.96 -18.25
CA LEU A 9 38.60 -19.42 -18.10
C LEU A 9 37.22 -19.80 -17.54
N LEU A 10 36.73 -20.88 -18.05
CA LEU A 10 35.70 -21.75 -17.46
C LEU A 10 36.13 -22.25 -16.06
N ALA A 11 35.24 -22.19 -15.12
CA ALA A 11 35.28 -23.09 -13.96
C ALA A 11 33.83 -23.51 -13.62
N THR A 12 33.50 -24.65 -14.17
CA THR A 12 32.44 -25.55 -13.72
C THR A 12 32.78 -26.07 -12.31
N VAL A 13 31.91 -25.87 -11.37
CA VAL A 13 31.85 -26.72 -10.15
C VAL A 13 30.43 -27.22 -9.98
N ALA A 14 30.26 -28.47 -10.36
CA ALA A 14 29.12 -29.28 -9.98
C ALA A 14 29.46 -29.95 -8.63
N LEU A 15 28.58 -29.91 -7.68
CA LEU A 15 28.49 -30.80 -6.51
C LEU A 15 27.05 -30.81 -6.06
N ILE A 16 26.25 -31.85 -6.48
CA ILE A 16 26.06 -33.15 -5.88
C ILE A 16 25.43 -33.06 -4.46
N LEU A 17 24.13 -33.36 -4.47
CA LEU A 17 23.39 -34.32 -3.66
C LEU A 17 23.64 -34.40 -2.14
N SER A 18 22.57 -34.17 -1.41
CA SER A 18 22.10 -35.26 -0.52
C SER A 18 20.69 -34.93 -0.05
N GLY A 19 19.79 -35.75 -0.44
CA GLY A 19 18.49 -36.01 0.05
C GLY A 19 18.51 -36.58 1.47
N CYS A 20 17.52 -36.17 2.23
CA CYS A 20 16.99 -36.93 3.34
C CYS A 20 15.47 -36.81 3.29
N GLY A 21 14.89 -37.87 2.75
CA GLY A 21 13.47 -38.16 2.92
C GLY A 21 13.21 -38.46 4.38
N MET A 22 12.36 -37.70 5.04
CA MET A 22 11.72 -38.16 6.28
C MET A 22 10.41 -38.82 5.94
N ARG A 23 10.49 -40.13 5.90
CA ARG A 23 9.40 -41.09 5.92
C ARG A 23 8.61 -40.86 7.21
N GLY A 24 7.35 -40.46 7.09
CA GLY A 24 6.40 -40.51 8.18
C GLY A 24 6.20 -41.96 8.63
N GLN A 25 6.61 -42.29 9.83
CA GLN A 25 6.23 -43.51 10.51
C GLN A 25 4.79 -43.38 10.94
N GLN A 26 3.92 -44.14 10.29
CA GLN A 26 2.61 -44.51 10.83
C GLN A 26 2.83 -45.38 12.07
N GLN A 27 2.46 -44.84 13.21
CA GLN A 27 2.38 -45.56 14.45
C GLN A 27 1.15 -46.47 14.41
N PRO A 28 1.29 -47.80 14.67
CA PRO A 28 0.15 -48.70 14.74
C PRO A 28 -0.76 -48.36 15.93
N ALA A 29 -2.04 -48.40 15.73
CA ALA A 29 -3.04 -48.26 16.77
C ALA A 29 -2.92 -49.40 17.79
N PRO A 30 -3.05 -49.14 19.10
CA PRO A 30 -3.09 -50.19 20.11
C PRO A 30 -4.41 -50.97 20.04
N PRO A 31 -4.39 -52.25 20.37
CA PRO A 31 -5.56 -53.12 20.31
C PRO A 31 -6.61 -52.71 21.34
N SER A 32 -7.87 -52.75 20.92
CA SER A 32 -9.04 -52.50 21.75
C SER A 32 -9.13 -53.55 22.87
N GLU A 33 -9.03 -53.11 24.12
CA GLU A 33 -9.40 -53.94 25.28
C GLU A 33 -10.92 -54.00 25.44
N PRO A 34 -11.51 -55.14 25.94
CA PRO A 34 -12.95 -55.30 26.09
C PRO A 34 -13.49 -54.43 27.22
N VAL A 35 -14.58 -53.73 26.93
CA VAL A 35 -15.31 -52.88 27.85
C VAL A 35 -15.96 -53.74 28.95
N PRO A 36 -15.68 -53.52 30.25
CA PRO A 36 -16.48 -54.11 31.31
C PRO A 36 -17.85 -53.47 31.41
N THR A 37 -18.87 -54.29 31.41
CA THR A 37 -20.27 -53.92 31.62
C THR A 37 -20.44 -53.36 33.05
N VAL A 38 -20.75 -52.08 33.18
CA VAL A 38 -21.04 -51.42 34.45
C VAL A 38 -22.56 -51.44 34.70
N PRO A 39 -23.03 -51.78 35.92
CA PRO A 39 -24.45 -51.83 36.23
C PRO A 39 -25.06 -50.40 36.22
N SER A 40 -26.33 -50.34 35.78
CA SER A 40 -27.13 -49.13 35.71
C SER A 40 -27.22 -48.42 37.06
N VAL A 41 -26.78 -47.17 37.06
CA VAL A 41 -26.93 -46.25 38.19
C VAL A 41 -28.27 -45.51 38.04
N PRO A 42 -29.00 -45.22 39.15
CA PRO A 42 -30.32 -44.54 39.11
C PRO A 42 -30.19 -43.12 38.53
N ALA A 43 -31.26 -42.70 37.86
CA ALA A 43 -31.36 -41.40 37.23
C ALA A 43 -31.06 -40.24 38.20
N VAL A 44 -30.02 -39.47 37.85
CA VAL A 44 -29.71 -38.18 38.49
C VAL A 44 -30.68 -37.12 37.93
N PRO A 45 -31.22 -36.19 38.76
CA PRO A 45 -32.08 -35.12 38.30
C PRO A 45 -31.35 -34.26 37.24
N ALA A 46 -32.10 -33.86 36.22
CA ALA A 46 -31.60 -33.04 35.13
C ALA A 46 -30.89 -31.78 35.66
N GLN A 47 -29.60 -31.67 35.38
CA GLN A 47 -28.86 -30.42 35.57
C GLN A 47 -29.41 -29.37 34.61
N PRO A 48 -29.53 -28.09 35.05
CA PRO A 48 -29.78 -26.99 34.13
C PRO A 48 -28.78 -27.01 33.01
N GLY A 49 -29.23 -26.87 31.75
CA GLY A 49 -28.39 -26.85 30.58
C GLY A 49 -27.28 -25.80 30.67
N PRO A 50 -26.22 -25.96 29.89
CA PRO A 50 -25.11 -24.99 29.86
C PRO A 50 -25.66 -23.62 29.56
N ILE A 51 -25.36 -22.65 30.42
CA ILE A 51 -25.58 -21.24 30.14
C ILE A 51 -24.72 -20.95 28.91
N GLU A 52 -25.36 -20.69 27.76
CA GLU A 52 -24.65 -20.12 26.61
C GLU A 52 -23.99 -18.83 27.09
N HIS A 53 -22.70 -18.89 27.33
CA HIS A 53 -21.87 -17.69 27.42
C HIS A 53 -21.95 -17.05 26.07
N GLN A 54 -22.80 -16.04 25.90
CA GLN A 54 -22.68 -15.09 24.83
C GLN A 54 -21.31 -14.47 25.01
N GLU A 55 -20.36 -14.87 24.15
CA GLU A 55 -19.07 -14.18 24.03
C GLU A 55 -19.40 -12.70 23.84
N PRO A 56 -18.78 -11.80 24.62
CA PRO A 56 -18.95 -10.37 24.40
C PRO A 56 -18.48 -10.08 22.97
N THR A 57 -19.43 -9.80 22.08
CA THR A 57 -19.13 -9.32 20.74
C THR A 57 -18.33 -8.05 20.90
N THR A 58 -17.02 -8.14 20.68
CA THR A 58 -16.17 -6.97 20.61
C THR A 58 -16.74 -6.07 19.52
N PRO A 59 -17.12 -4.81 19.82
CA PRO A 59 -17.67 -3.92 18.81
C PRO A 59 -16.68 -3.82 17.65
N GLU A 60 -17.15 -4.04 16.42
CA GLU A 60 -16.32 -3.87 15.24
C GLU A 60 -15.68 -2.48 15.30
N PRO A 61 -14.36 -2.37 15.04
CA PRO A 61 -13.68 -1.08 15.04
C PRO A 61 -14.35 -0.18 14.00
N LYS A 62 -14.97 0.91 14.45
CA LYS A 62 -15.58 1.90 13.57
C LYS A 62 -14.50 2.45 12.63
N VAL A 63 -14.59 2.10 11.35
CA VAL A 63 -13.71 2.66 10.32
C VAL A 63 -14.01 4.14 10.22
N ARG A 64 -13.01 4.99 10.51
CA ARG A 64 -13.15 6.44 10.36
C ARG A 64 -13.31 6.77 8.89
N GLN A 65 -14.34 7.52 8.58
CA GLN A 65 -14.54 8.06 7.24
C GLN A 65 -14.16 9.54 7.22
N TYR A 66 -13.56 9.96 6.13
CA TYR A 66 -13.07 11.33 5.93
C TYR A 66 -13.59 11.89 4.62
N ASP A 67 -13.93 13.17 4.60
CA ASP A 67 -14.28 13.89 3.36
C ASP A 67 -13.01 14.33 2.62
N TRP A 68 -12.36 13.37 1.98
CA TRP A 68 -11.17 13.62 1.17
C TRP A 68 -11.47 14.50 -0.03
N SER A 69 -12.63 14.30 -0.67
CA SER A 69 -13.02 15.03 -1.87
C SER A 69 -13.23 16.51 -1.58
N GLY A 70 -13.96 16.83 -0.52
CA GLY A 70 -14.20 18.22 -0.10
C GLY A 70 -12.91 18.95 0.25
N ALA A 71 -11.93 18.25 0.84
CA ALA A 71 -10.63 18.84 1.15
C ALA A 71 -9.73 19.02 -0.07
N MET A 72 -9.76 18.08 -1.03
CA MET A 72 -8.83 18.06 -2.16
C MET A 72 -9.24 18.93 -3.34
N GLN A 73 -10.53 19.00 -3.66
CA GLN A 73 -11.03 19.77 -4.81
C GLN A 73 -10.58 21.24 -4.81
N PRO A 74 -10.72 22.01 -3.71
CA PRO A 74 -10.28 23.39 -3.70
C PRO A 74 -8.76 23.53 -3.80
N MET A 75 -7.99 22.57 -3.27
CA MET A 75 -6.54 22.57 -3.36
C MET A 75 -6.06 22.30 -4.79
N VAL A 76 -6.65 21.29 -5.44
CA VAL A 76 -6.40 21.00 -6.86
C VAL A 76 -6.74 22.19 -7.73
N GLY A 77 -7.89 22.83 -7.52
CA GLY A 77 -8.28 24.04 -8.26
C GLY A 77 -7.23 25.16 -8.16
N LYS A 78 -6.70 25.42 -6.96
CA LYS A 78 -5.63 26.41 -6.74
C LYS A 78 -4.32 25.98 -7.40
N MET A 79 -3.98 24.70 -7.35
CA MET A 79 -2.77 24.16 -7.98
C MET A 79 -2.81 24.32 -9.50
N LEU A 80 -3.94 24.03 -10.13
CA LEU A 80 -4.10 24.17 -11.59
C LEU A 80 -3.98 25.62 -12.09
N GLN A 81 -4.19 26.58 -11.20
CA GLN A 81 -4.04 28.03 -11.48
C GLN A 81 -2.67 28.59 -11.05
N ALA A 82 -1.79 27.75 -10.52
CA ALA A 82 -0.49 28.21 -10.05
C ALA A 82 0.41 28.64 -11.20
N GLY A 83 1.23 29.68 -10.96
CA GLY A 83 2.26 30.10 -11.90
C GLY A 83 3.29 28.99 -12.13
N GLY A 84 3.78 28.88 -13.37
CA GLY A 84 4.77 27.86 -13.73
C GLY A 84 4.20 26.49 -14.12
N VAL A 85 2.88 26.35 -14.14
CA VAL A 85 2.20 25.17 -14.69
C VAL A 85 1.99 25.35 -16.18
N ASN A 86 2.58 24.45 -16.98
CA ASN A 86 2.40 24.46 -18.43
C ASN A 86 1.24 23.54 -18.82
N PRO A 87 0.26 24.04 -19.62
CA PRO A 87 -0.81 23.20 -20.15
C PRO A 87 -0.30 22.04 -20.99
N ALA A 88 -1.10 20.97 -21.07
CA ALA A 88 -0.81 19.74 -21.81
C ALA A 88 0.44 18.97 -21.31
N SER A 89 0.88 19.25 -20.10
CA SER A 89 1.99 18.53 -19.47
C SER A 89 1.55 17.24 -18.83
N VAL A 90 2.50 16.30 -18.66
CA VAL A 90 2.26 15.02 -17.99
C VAL A 90 2.52 15.15 -16.49
N LEU A 91 1.56 14.74 -15.68
CA LEU A 91 1.60 14.78 -14.22
C LEU A 91 1.66 13.37 -13.64
N LEU A 92 2.69 13.13 -12.84
CA LEU A 92 2.79 11.94 -11.99
C LEU A 92 2.19 12.24 -10.63
N VAL A 93 1.16 11.48 -10.25
CA VAL A 93 0.49 11.59 -8.95
C VAL A 93 0.98 10.48 -8.03
N ASP A 94 1.65 10.85 -6.94
CA ASP A 94 2.04 9.89 -5.91
C ASP A 94 0.85 9.49 -5.02
N SER A 95 0.94 8.34 -4.40
CA SER A 95 -0.03 7.91 -3.38
C SER A 95 0.01 8.87 -2.18
N VAL A 96 -1.14 9.08 -1.56
CA VAL A 96 -1.20 9.88 -0.33
C VAL A 96 -0.44 9.16 0.79
N ASN A 97 0.51 9.84 1.40
CA ASN A 97 1.31 9.30 2.50
C ASN A 97 0.67 9.60 3.86
N ASN A 98 0.60 8.59 4.72
CA ASN A 98 0.22 8.80 6.10
C ASN A 98 1.40 9.35 6.92
N ARG A 99 1.26 10.57 7.42
CA ARG A 99 2.15 11.26 8.35
C ARG A 99 1.41 11.67 9.64
N THR A 100 0.25 11.06 9.90
CA THR A 100 -0.51 11.32 11.13
C THR A 100 0.07 10.52 12.31
N ASN A 101 -0.38 10.85 13.52
CA ASN A 101 -0.02 10.15 14.75
C ASN A 101 -0.75 8.82 14.95
N GLY A 102 -1.41 8.28 13.93
CA GLY A 102 -2.16 7.04 14.02
C GLY A 102 -2.30 6.30 12.69
N SER A 103 -3.02 5.19 12.71
CA SER A 103 -3.32 4.42 11.51
C SER A 103 -4.38 5.12 10.66
N LEU A 104 -4.06 5.40 9.40
CA LEU A 104 -4.91 6.04 8.43
C LEU A 104 -4.88 5.26 7.11
N GLN A 105 -6.05 4.88 6.60
CA GLN A 105 -6.15 4.29 5.27
C GLN A 105 -6.02 5.40 4.22
N THR A 106 -4.96 5.35 3.42
CA THR A 106 -4.67 6.39 2.42
C THR A 106 -5.16 6.06 1.03
N ALA A 107 -5.63 4.84 0.78
CA ALA A 107 -6.17 4.45 -0.52
C ALA A 107 -7.39 5.30 -0.94
N PRO A 108 -8.42 5.51 -0.08
CA PRO A 108 -9.54 6.40 -0.42
C PRO A 108 -9.10 7.85 -0.69
N ALA A 109 -8.10 8.33 0.05
CA ALA A 109 -7.54 9.66 -0.18
C ALA A 109 -6.83 9.74 -1.55
N THR A 110 -6.08 8.71 -1.93
CA THR A 110 -5.41 8.65 -3.23
C THR A 110 -6.41 8.60 -4.39
N GLU A 111 -7.50 7.85 -4.23
CA GLU A 111 -8.59 7.82 -5.22
C GLU A 111 -9.29 9.16 -5.34
N ALA A 112 -9.62 9.82 -4.23
CA ALA A 112 -10.22 11.16 -4.24
C ALA A 112 -9.33 12.18 -4.95
N LEU A 113 -8.00 12.12 -4.73
CA LEU A 113 -7.03 12.96 -5.42
C LEU A 113 -7.03 12.73 -6.94
N ARG A 114 -6.98 11.47 -7.36
CA ARG A 114 -7.03 11.10 -8.78
C ARG A 114 -8.34 11.53 -9.42
N ASN A 115 -9.46 11.37 -8.73
CA ASN A 115 -10.77 11.80 -9.20
C ASN A 115 -10.86 13.33 -9.31
N ALA A 116 -10.31 14.08 -8.35
CA ALA A 116 -10.26 15.55 -8.43
C ALA A 116 -9.43 16.04 -9.63
N LEU A 117 -8.46 15.24 -10.07
CA LEU A 117 -7.59 15.54 -11.22
C LEU A 117 -8.11 14.94 -12.53
N ALA A 118 -9.06 14.00 -12.53
CA ALA A 118 -9.46 13.25 -13.72
C ALA A 118 -10.07 14.15 -14.83
N ASN A 119 -10.77 15.21 -14.44
CA ASN A 119 -11.46 16.12 -15.37
C ASN A 119 -10.71 17.45 -15.57
N ASN A 120 -9.41 17.50 -15.26
CA ASN A 120 -8.63 18.69 -15.52
C ASN A 120 -8.22 18.79 -17.00
N ASN A 121 -8.18 19.98 -17.54
CA ASN A 121 -7.73 20.26 -18.91
C ASN A 121 -6.25 20.68 -18.96
N THR A 122 -5.55 20.67 -17.82
CA THR A 122 -4.18 21.17 -17.71
C THR A 122 -3.15 20.04 -17.81
N PHE A 123 -3.44 18.90 -17.19
CA PHE A 123 -2.49 17.80 -17.12
C PHE A 123 -3.04 16.51 -17.74
N THR A 124 -2.17 15.77 -18.41
CA THR A 124 -2.37 14.35 -18.68
C THR A 124 -1.80 13.54 -17.53
N LEU A 125 -2.63 12.72 -16.89
CA LEU A 125 -2.19 11.93 -15.73
C LEU A 125 -1.48 10.66 -16.17
N VAL A 126 -0.35 10.35 -15.52
CA VAL A 126 0.26 9.02 -15.59
C VAL A 126 -0.72 8.00 -15.01
N SER A 127 -1.05 6.97 -15.77
CA SER A 127 -1.95 5.93 -15.29
C SER A 127 -1.34 5.12 -14.12
N ALA A 128 -2.21 4.54 -13.28
CA ALA A 128 -1.74 3.70 -12.17
C ALA A 128 -0.92 2.51 -12.67
N GLN A 129 -1.28 1.95 -13.83
CA GLN A 129 -0.56 0.85 -14.45
C GLN A 129 0.84 1.26 -14.93
N GLN A 130 0.97 2.40 -15.62
CA GLN A 130 2.28 2.95 -16.04
C GLN A 130 3.17 3.21 -14.84
N LEU A 131 2.62 3.81 -13.78
CA LEU A 131 3.36 4.06 -12.55
C LEU A 131 3.83 2.77 -11.88
N SER A 132 2.96 1.75 -11.81
CA SER A 132 3.29 0.44 -11.25
C SER A 132 4.43 -0.24 -12.02
N MET A 133 4.36 -0.25 -13.35
CA MET A 133 5.41 -0.81 -14.20
C MET A 133 6.73 -0.07 -14.03
N ALA A 134 6.71 1.26 -13.99
CA ALA A 134 7.91 2.07 -13.79
C ALA A 134 8.55 1.82 -12.41
N LYS A 135 7.74 1.67 -11.36
CA LYS A 135 8.24 1.30 -10.02
C LYS A 135 8.92 -0.07 -10.04
N GLN A 136 8.30 -1.08 -10.66
CA GLN A 136 8.86 -2.43 -10.78
C GLN A 136 10.20 -2.44 -11.55
N GLN A 137 10.30 -1.69 -12.65
CA GLN A 137 11.54 -1.56 -13.42
C GLN A 137 12.69 -0.97 -12.60
N LEU A 138 12.39 -0.15 -11.61
CA LEU A 138 13.35 0.44 -10.68
C LEU A 138 13.52 -0.35 -9.37
N GLY A 139 12.97 -1.56 -9.30
CA GLY A 139 13.07 -2.43 -8.13
C GLY A 139 12.25 -1.96 -6.92
N LEU A 140 11.22 -1.15 -7.14
CA LEU A 140 10.31 -0.65 -6.12
C LEU A 140 9.01 -1.44 -6.11
N SER A 141 8.40 -1.60 -4.94
CA SER A 141 7.05 -2.14 -4.82
C SER A 141 6.02 -1.17 -5.42
N PRO A 142 4.95 -1.67 -6.08
CA PRO A 142 3.87 -0.81 -6.57
C PRO A 142 3.22 0.06 -5.49
N GLN A 143 3.22 -0.43 -4.23
CA GLN A 143 2.65 0.27 -3.07
C GLN A 143 3.61 1.29 -2.45
N ASP A 144 4.91 1.22 -2.78
CA ASP A 144 5.87 2.18 -2.23
C ASP A 144 5.50 3.59 -2.66
N SER A 145 5.53 4.52 -1.70
CA SER A 145 5.48 5.93 -2.06
C SER A 145 6.77 6.33 -2.77
N LEU A 146 6.72 7.39 -3.56
CA LEU A 146 7.90 7.92 -4.22
C LEU A 146 8.97 8.39 -3.22
N GLY A 147 8.56 8.64 -1.97
CA GLY A 147 9.40 8.82 -0.79
C GLY A 147 10.40 9.97 -0.89
N THR A 148 11.45 9.79 -1.67
CA THR A 148 12.50 10.81 -1.85
C THR A 148 12.35 11.53 -3.19
N ARG A 149 12.81 12.78 -3.24
CA ARG A 149 12.83 13.59 -4.47
C ARG A 149 13.59 12.90 -5.60
N SER A 150 14.72 12.29 -5.31
CA SER A 150 15.53 11.60 -6.33
C SER A 150 14.81 10.41 -6.95
N LYS A 151 14.13 9.58 -6.13
CA LYS A 151 13.32 8.47 -6.63
C LYS A 151 12.18 8.97 -7.51
N ALA A 152 11.48 10.01 -7.06
CA ALA A 152 10.38 10.59 -7.80
C ALA A 152 10.81 11.15 -9.16
N ILE A 153 11.95 11.85 -9.23
CA ILE A 153 12.51 12.34 -10.47
C ILE A 153 12.88 11.18 -11.41
N GLY A 154 13.48 10.12 -10.86
CA GLY A 154 13.83 8.92 -11.65
C GLY A 154 12.60 8.26 -12.27
N ILE A 155 11.54 8.03 -11.48
CA ILE A 155 10.29 7.46 -11.97
C ILE A 155 9.62 8.40 -12.96
N ALA A 156 9.54 9.71 -12.65
CA ALA A 156 8.89 10.70 -13.50
C ALA A 156 9.55 10.75 -14.88
N ARG A 157 10.87 10.72 -14.95
CA ARG A 157 11.62 10.68 -16.22
C ARG A 157 11.34 9.39 -17.00
N ASN A 158 11.25 8.25 -16.32
CA ASN A 158 10.94 6.97 -16.95
C ASN A 158 9.55 6.96 -17.61
N VAL A 159 8.56 7.61 -16.99
CA VAL A 159 7.19 7.70 -17.54
C VAL A 159 6.94 8.97 -18.36
N GLY A 160 7.94 9.79 -18.62
CA GLY A 160 7.80 11.05 -19.37
C GLY A 160 7.01 12.13 -18.65
N ALA A 161 6.95 12.11 -17.33
CA ALA A 161 6.24 13.12 -16.55
C ALA A 161 7.08 14.41 -16.42
N HIS A 162 6.40 15.55 -16.55
CA HIS A 162 6.99 16.89 -16.36
C HIS A 162 6.88 17.37 -14.92
N TYR A 163 5.84 16.92 -14.22
CA TYR A 163 5.55 17.28 -12.83
C TYR A 163 5.27 16.05 -11.97
N VAL A 164 5.58 16.17 -10.68
CA VAL A 164 5.20 15.20 -9.65
C VAL A 164 4.37 15.90 -8.59
N LEU A 165 3.22 15.34 -8.25
CA LEU A 165 2.38 15.79 -7.17
C LEU A 165 2.55 14.86 -5.96
N TYR A 166 3.08 15.42 -4.86
CA TYR A 166 3.16 14.77 -3.56
C TYR A 166 1.99 15.18 -2.69
N THR A 167 1.43 14.23 -1.96
CA THR A 167 0.38 14.50 -0.99
C THR A 167 0.64 13.73 0.30
N ASN A 168 0.66 14.44 1.41
CA ASN A 168 0.76 13.87 2.75
C ASN A 168 -0.49 14.22 3.56
N ALA A 169 -0.99 13.26 4.34
CA ALA A 169 -1.96 13.48 5.39
C ALA A 169 -1.20 13.45 6.72
N GLY A 170 -1.13 14.57 7.42
CA GLY A 170 -0.33 14.73 8.64
C GLY A 170 -1.14 15.23 9.83
N GLY A 171 -0.49 15.27 10.99
CA GLY A 171 -1.09 15.77 12.24
C GLY A 171 -1.91 14.72 12.97
N ASN A 172 -3.04 15.14 13.55
CA ASN A 172 -3.90 14.25 14.30
C ASN A 172 -4.73 13.35 13.37
N VAL A 173 -4.74 12.05 13.63
CA VAL A 173 -5.51 11.09 12.82
C VAL A 173 -7.01 11.39 12.83
N ASN A 174 -7.57 12.01 13.85
CA ASN A 174 -8.98 12.37 13.90
C ASN A 174 -9.33 13.63 13.10
N SER A 175 -8.36 14.48 12.82
CA SER A 175 -8.50 15.71 12.02
C SER A 175 -7.23 15.93 11.20
N PRO A 176 -6.98 15.10 10.19
CA PRO A 176 -5.74 15.20 9.44
C PRO A 176 -5.69 16.48 8.60
N THR A 177 -4.48 16.96 8.40
CA THR A 177 -4.19 18.06 7.50
C THR A 177 -3.53 17.53 6.25
N LEU A 178 -4.10 17.79 5.08
CA LEU A 178 -3.47 17.53 3.80
C LEU A 178 -2.39 18.58 3.53
N GLN A 179 -1.27 18.12 3.04
CA GLN A 179 -0.22 18.95 2.47
C GLN A 179 0.08 18.42 1.07
N MET A 180 -0.10 19.28 0.07
CA MET A 180 0.16 18.97 -1.33
C MET A 180 1.32 19.83 -1.83
N GLN A 181 2.19 19.25 -2.67
CA GLN A 181 3.35 19.91 -3.27
C GLN A 181 3.48 19.48 -4.72
N LEU A 182 3.56 20.44 -5.62
CA LEU A 182 3.82 20.22 -7.05
C LEU A 182 5.28 20.50 -7.35
N MET A 183 5.99 19.49 -7.84
CA MET A 183 7.41 19.57 -8.19
C MET A 183 7.60 19.55 -9.69
N LEU A 184 8.44 20.44 -10.19
CA LEU A 184 8.94 20.42 -11.57
C LEU A 184 10.06 19.39 -11.70
N VAL A 185 9.91 18.38 -12.55
CA VAL A 185 10.86 17.25 -12.69
C VAL A 185 12.22 17.71 -13.23
N GLN A 186 12.23 18.72 -14.09
CA GLN A 186 13.45 19.22 -14.73
C GLN A 186 14.45 19.76 -13.71
N THR A 187 13.99 20.54 -12.74
CA THR A 187 14.82 21.21 -11.74
C THR A 187 14.75 20.57 -10.36
N GLY A 188 13.69 19.80 -10.09
CA GLY A 188 13.37 19.27 -8.76
C GLY A 188 12.82 20.33 -7.81
N GLU A 189 12.42 21.49 -8.32
CA GLU A 189 11.88 22.59 -7.55
C GLU A 189 10.40 22.39 -7.23
N ILE A 190 9.97 22.77 -6.02
CA ILE A 190 8.54 22.84 -5.65
C ILE A 190 7.99 24.17 -6.14
N ILE A 191 7.18 24.12 -7.19
CA ILE A 191 6.60 25.33 -7.80
C ILE A 191 5.28 25.74 -7.18
N TRP A 192 4.63 24.83 -6.44
CA TRP A 192 3.41 25.11 -5.70
C TRP A 192 3.31 24.23 -4.46
N SER A 193 2.73 24.77 -3.40
CA SER A 193 2.36 24.01 -2.21
C SER A 193 1.06 24.53 -1.61
N GLY A 194 0.26 23.62 -1.05
CA GLY A 194 -1.00 23.94 -0.39
C GLY A 194 -1.22 23.06 0.83
N LYS A 195 -2.04 23.57 1.75
CA LYS A 195 -2.52 22.85 2.94
C LYS A 195 -4.04 22.97 3.05
N GLY A 196 -4.68 21.89 3.52
CA GLY A 196 -6.13 21.86 3.75
C GLY A 196 -6.45 20.92 4.90
N ALA A 197 -7.42 21.31 5.74
CA ALA A 197 -7.96 20.43 6.78
C ALA A 197 -8.91 19.41 6.17
N VAL A 198 -8.95 18.19 6.74
CA VAL A 198 -9.88 17.15 6.35
C VAL A 198 -10.89 16.94 7.46
N SER A 199 -12.18 17.06 7.12
CA SER A 199 -13.27 16.76 8.05
C SER A 199 -13.57 15.26 8.07
N GLN A 200 -14.05 14.76 9.20
CA GLN A 200 -14.68 13.44 9.22
C GLN A 200 -16.06 13.52 8.59
N SER A 201 -16.38 12.57 7.71
CA SER A 201 -17.74 12.35 7.26
C SER A 201 -18.51 11.62 8.36
N GLN A 202 -19.72 12.09 8.64
CA GLN A 202 -20.64 11.51 9.60
C GLN A 202 -21.29 10.25 9.01
#